data_fdf1c3cdfca1c71ba6d816609b260c4e
#
_entry.id   fdf1c3cdfca1c71ba6d816609b260c4e
#
_cell.length_a   1.000
_cell.length_b   1.000
_cell.length_c   1.000
_cell.angle_alpha   90.00
_cell.angle_beta   90.00
_cell.angle_gamma   90.00
#
_symmetry.space_group_name_H-M   'P 1'
#
loop_
_entity.id
_entity.type
_entity.pdbx_description
1 polymer ?
#
loop_
_entity_poly.entity_id
_entity_poly.type
_entity_poly.pdbx_seq_one_letter_code
_entity_poly.pdbx_strand_id
1 'polypeptide(L)'
;PLSIDYEERFYAAGKISGSRFIKREGRPSDEAVLIGRLIDRPIRPLFPKGYRQEVQVVATVLSMDPDFRPDVVAMIAASSALMLTGTPFDGPVAGLRVGRVNGEFKAFLTPEERAQSDLDLVVAGIESGITMVEAGAKEVSEEVIVDAMAWAHQMMQPAIALQRELAAKVAPAAQEYELVLPDEAIQQTADEWVDGKLGEKIRRPYPERNEVVNEIRWAFHEAMAEKLGLSAEEYSEVRDEYDEAFTLALHKDVRR
;
A
#
# COMPACT_ATOMS: atom_id res chain seq x y z
N PRO A 1 8.45 4.90 -10.56
CA PRO A 1 8.18 3.67 -9.81
C PRO A 1 8.64 3.79 -8.36
N LEU A 2 7.86 3.26 -7.40
CA LEU A 2 8.18 3.22 -5.97
C LEU A 2 8.85 1.88 -5.64
N SER A 3 10.01 1.92 -5.00
CA SER A 3 10.65 0.75 -4.37
C SER A 3 10.83 1.00 -2.87
N ILE A 4 10.54 -0.01 -2.05
CA ILE A 4 10.73 0.05 -0.60
C ILE A 4 11.55 -1.16 -0.18
N ASP A 5 12.72 -0.87 0.39
CA ASP A 5 13.66 -1.84 0.91
C ASP A 5 13.72 -1.75 2.43
N TYR A 6 13.72 -2.88 3.10
CA TYR A 6 13.89 -2.97 4.53
C TYR A 6 15.15 -3.78 4.84
N GLU A 7 16.02 -3.22 5.65
CA GLU A 7 17.32 -3.79 5.96
C GLU A 7 17.50 -3.98 7.47
N GLU A 8 17.81 -5.20 7.87
CA GLU A 8 18.23 -5.55 9.21
C GLU A 8 19.75 -5.71 9.27
N ARG A 9 20.39 -5.04 10.21
CA ARG A 9 21.83 -5.12 10.43
C ARG A 9 22.12 -5.92 11.69
N PHE A 10 23.11 -6.81 11.65
CA PHE A 10 23.50 -7.61 12.81
C PHE A 10 23.81 -6.75 14.04
N TYR A 11 24.44 -5.60 13.84
CA TYR A 11 24.79 -4.70 14.93
C TYR A 11 23.56 -4.08 15.62
N ALA A 12 22.41 -3.99 14.95
CA ALA A 12 21.17 -3.50 15.54
C ALA A 12 20.70 -4.37 16.72
N ALA A 13 20.99 -5.68 16.66
CA ALA A 13 20.72 -6.64 17.72
C ALA A 13 21.96 -6.91 18.61
N GLY A 14 22.97 -6.05 18.57
CA GLY A 14 24.21 -6.22 19.34
C GLY A 14 25.09 -7.36 18.86
N LYS A 15 24.88 -7.89 17.66
CA LYS A 15 25.64 -9.00 17.08
C LYS A 15 26.71 -8.47 16.14
N ILE A 16 27.91 -9.08 16.21
CA ILE A 16 29.02 -8.75 15.32
C ILE A 16 29.16 -9.87 14.30
N SER A 17 29.16 -9.51 13.03
CA SER A 17 29.48 -10.41 11.92
C SER A 17 30.97 -10.75 11.94
N GLY A 18 31.33 -11.82 12.61
CA GLY A 18 32.75 -12.17 12.84
C GLY A 18 33.13 -13.61 12.53
N SER A 19 32.21 -14.40 11.98
CA SER A 19 32.48 -15.79 11.66
C SER A 19 33.31 -15.92 10.36
N ARG A 20 34.22 -16.89 10.32
CA ARG A 20 35.01 -17.26 9.13
C ARG A 20 34.11 -17.55 7.91
N PHE A 21 32.88 -17.95 8.13
CA PHE A 21 31.92 -18.36 7.12
C PHE A 21 30.89 -17.29 6.77
N ILE A 22 30.63 -16.32 7.66
CA ILE A 22 29.69 -15.22 7.47
C ILE A 22 30.47 -13.91 7.39
N LYS A 23 31.02 -13.63 6.23
CA LYS A 23 31.91 -12.46 6.04
C LYS A 23 31.14 -11.19 5.63
N ARG A 24 29.89 -11.30 5.18
CA ARG A 24 29.06 -10.18 4.70
C ARG A 24 27.62 -10.42 5.07
N GLU A 25 26.92 -9.36 5.37
CA GLU A 25 25.47 -9.37 5.35
C GLU A 25 25.03 -9.70 3.92
N GLY A 26 24.31 -10.80 3.76
CA GLY A 26 23.90 -11.34 2.47
C GLY A 26 22.65 -10.66 1.93
N ARG A 27 21.88 -11.39 1.13
CA ARG A 27 20.57 -10.95 0.68
C ARG A 27 19.65 -10.73 1.88
N PRO A 28 18.64 -9.81 1.77
CA PRO A 28 17.61 -9.67 2.78
C PRO A 28 16.98 -11.03 3.11
N SER A 29 16.63 -11.23 4.37
CA SER A 29 15.87 -12.41 4.79
C SER A 29 14.47 -12.37 4.20
N ASP A 30 13.79 -13.51 4.10
CA ASP A 30 12.39 -13.57 3.67
C ASP A 30 11.50 -12.69 4.56
N GLU A 31 11.78 -12.64 5.86
CA GLU A 31 11.08 -11.75 6.80
C GLU A 31 11.33 -10.28 6.47
N ALA A 32 12.56 -9.88 6.17
CA ALA A 32 12.88 -8.51 5.77
C ALA A 32 12.14 -8.10 4.48
N VAL A 33 12.05 -9.01 3.50
CA VAL A 33 11.28 -8.78 2.27
C VAL A 33 9.79 -8.61 2.57
N LEU A 34 9.23 -9.43 3.46
CA LEU A 34 7.83 -9.31 3.88
C LEU A 34 7.54 -8.01 4.61
N ILE A 35 8.46 -7.55 5.47
CA ILE A 35 8.34 -6.24 6.13
C ILE A 35 8.43 -5.10 5.12
N GLY A 36 9.32 -5.17 4.13
CA GLY A 36 9.36 -4.20 3.03
C GLY A 36 8.02 -4.11 2.30
N ARG A 37 7.39 -5.25 2.02
CA ARG A 37 6.03 -5.30 1.42
C ARG A 37 4.94 -4.78 2.36
N LEU A 38 5.07 -5.02 3.66
CA LEU A 38 4.15 -4.48 4.67
C LEU A 38 4.17 -2.95 4.68
N ILE A 39 5.35 -2.35 4.50
CA ILE A 39 5.53 -0.89 4.41
C ILE A 39 5.02 -0.35 3.07
N ASP A 40 5.29 -1.07 1.97
CA ASP A 40 4.94 -0.66 0.61
C ASP A 40 3.41 -0.57 0.39
N ARG A 41 2.67 -1.55 0.86
CA ARG A 41 1.23 -1.68 0.61
C ARG A 41 0.39 -0.46 1.02
N PRO A 42 0.55 0.14 2.22
CA PRO A 42 -0.20 1.32 2.60
C PRO A 42 0.32 2.63 2.01
N ILE A 43 1.58 2.69 1.59
CA ILE A 43 2.24 3.89 1.05
C ILE A 43 1.97 4.06 -0.44
N ARG A 44 2.09 3.00 -1.22
CA ARG A 44 1.98 3.03 -2.69
C ARG A 44 0.71 3.69 -3.23
N PRO A 45 -0.49 3.42 -2.69
CA PRO A 45 -1.73 4.00 -3.22
C PRO A 45 -1.87 5.50 -2.95
N LEU A 46 -1.02 6.10 -2.12
CA LEU A 46 -1.05 7.51 -1.74
C LEU A 46 -0.23 8.41 -2.67
N PHE A 47 0.46 7.83 -3.66
CA PHE A 47 1.02 8.61 -4.75
C PHE A 47 -0.04 8.85 -5.82
N PRO A 48 -0.06 10.03 -6.47
CA PRO A 48 -1.03 10.32 -7.51
C PRO A 48 -0.86 9.37 -8.70
N LYS A 49 -1.99 9.02 -9.32
CA LYS A 49 -2.00 8.26 -10.57
C LYS A 49 -1.20 9.00 -11.64
N GLY A 50 -0.44 8.26 -12.44
CA GLY A 50 0.42 8.87 -13.47
C GLY A 50 1.75 9.42 -12.96
N TYR A 51 2.05 9.39 -11.66
CA TYR A 51 3.37 9.75 -11.15
C TYR A 51 4.41 8.71 -11.55
N ARG A 52 5.35 9.09 -12.41
CA ARG A 52 6.35 8.17 -13.01
C ARG A 52 7.77 8.40 -12.52
N GLN A 53 8.01 9.42 -11.71
CA GLN A 53 9.33 9.66 -11.13
C GLN A 53 9.70 8.53 -10.17
N GLU A 54 10.99 8.19 -10.13
CA GLU A 54 11.50 7.13 -9.27
C GLU A 54 11.58 7.59 -7.83
N VAL A 55 11.03 6.79 -6.92
CA VAL A 55 11.11 6.99 -5.48
C VAL A 55 11.66 5.73 -4.86
N GLN A 56 12.77 5.83 -4.16
CA GLN A 56 13.33 4.75 -3.38
C GLN A 56 13.28 5.09 -1.89
N VAL A 57 12.74 4.18 -1.10
CA VAL A 57 12.73 4.26 0.37
C VAL A 57 13.53 3.09 0.92
N VAL A 58 14.54 3.38 1.71
CA VAL A 58 15.34 2.35 2.41
C VAL A 58 15.18 2.55 3.90
N ALA A 59 14.58 1.58 4.56
CA ALA A 59 14.43 1.56 6.02
C ALA A 59 15.49 0.64 6.62
N THR A 60 16.50 1.22 7.27
CA THR A 60 17.59 0.47 7.90
C THR A 60 17.43 0.47 9.41
N VAL A 61 17.37 -0.72 10.01
CA VAL A 61 17.30 -0.88 11.47
C VAL A 61 18.71 -0.71 12.06
N LEU A 62 18.90 0.37 12.81
CA LEU A 62 20.19 0.70 13.44
C LEU A 62 20.30 0.21 14.88
N SER A 63 19.18 0.07 15.57
CA SER A 63 19.09 -0.45 16.93
C SER A 63 17.69 -1.03 17.15
N MET A 64 17.60 -2.14 17.87
CA MET A 64 16.32 -2.78 18.18
C MET A 64 16.30 -3.30 19.61
N ASP A 65 15.11 -3.27 20.18
CA ASP A 65 14.80 -4.00 21.40
C ASP A 65 14.28 -5.39 21.01
N PRO A 66 14.84 -6.49 21.56
CA PRO A 66 14.39 -7.85 21.23
C PRO A 66 12.90 -8.14 21.53
N ASP A 67 12.32 -7.38 22.45
CA ASP A 67 10.92 -7.57 22.86
C ASP A 67 9.92 -6.96 21.85
N PHE A 68 10.37 -5.97 21.04
CA PHE A 68 9.51 -5.25 20.12
C PHE A 68 9.96 -5.37 18.66
N ARG A 69 9.01 -5.62 17.78
CA ARG A 69 9.28 -5.72 16.34
C ARG A 69 9.42 -4.32 15.74
N PRO A 70 10.44 -4.09 14.89
CA PRO A 70 10.69 -2.78 14.29
C PRO A 70 9.79 -2.46 13.07
N ASP A 71 8.98 -3.39 12.59
CA ASP A 71 8.19 -3.30 11.36
C ASP A 71 7.26 -2.07 11.30
N VAL A 72 6.47 -1.85 12.35
CA VAL A 72 5.54 -0.71 12.42
C VAL A 72 6.30 0.62 12.56
N VAL A 73 7.38 0.64 13.33
CA VAL A 73 8.24 1.84 13.48
C VAL A 73 8.90 2.18 12.15
N ALA A 74 9.37 1.18 11.40
CA ALA A 74 9.93 1.37 10.07
C ALA A 74 8.90 1.94 9.08
N MET A 75 7.64 1.53 9.16
CA MET A 75 6.54 2.10 8.36
C MET A 75 6.32 3.58 8.67
N ILE A 76 6.27 3.96 9.95
CA ILE A 76 6.11 5.35 10.38
C ILE A 76 7.32 6.18 9.96
N ALA A 77 8.54 5.64 10.07
CA ALA A 77 9.76 6.30 9.64
C ALA A 77 9.79 6.53 8.12
N ALA A 78 9.42 5.52 7.32
CA ALA A 78 9.31 5.64 5.87
C ALA A 78 8.29 6.72 5.46
N SER A 79 7.11 6.70 6.08
CA SER A 79 6.08 7.72 5.85
C SER A 79 6.56 9.12 6.24
N SER A 80 7.20 9.26 7.41
CA SER A 80 7.76 10.55 7.85
C SER A 80 8.82 11.06 6.87
N ALA A 81 9.72 10.20 6.40
CA ALA A 81 10.75 10.56 5.42
C ALA A 81 10.11 11.09 4.13
N LEU A 82 9.08 10.40 3.61
CA LEU A 82 8.35 10.85 2.41
C LEU A 82 7.69 12.21 2.62
N MET A 83 7.08 12.46 3.78
CA MET A 83 6.50 13.77 4.11
C MET A 83 7.54 14.92 4.10
N LEU A 84 8.82 14.61 4.27
CA LEU A 84 9.91 15.60 4.31
C LEU A 84 10.60 15.80 2.95
N THR A 85 10.26 15.03 1.92
CA THR A 85 10.91 15.13 0.60
C THR A 85 10.27 16.14 -0.32
N GLY A 86 9.04 16.59 -0.05
CA GLY A 86 8.24 17.42 -0.95
C GLY A 86 7.67 16.68 -2.17
N THR A 87 7.80 15.35 -2.24
CA THR A 87 7.13 14.52 -3.25
C THR A 87 5.61 14.55 -3.07
N PRO A 88 4.81 14.30 -4.14
CA PRO A 88 3.34 14.30 -4.06
C PRO A 88 2.82 13.05 -3.34
N PHE A 89 3.05 12.98 -2.06
CA PHE A 89 2.63 11.89 -1.18
C PHE A 89 1.45 12.33 -0.31
N ASP A 90 0.28 11.69 -0.48
CA ASP A 90 -0.96 12.01 0.24
C ASP A 90 -1.05 11.28 1.61
N GLY A 91 0.07 11.33 2.34
CA GLY A 91 0.18 10.82 3.71
C GLY A 91 -0.17 11.85 4.78
N PRO A 92 0.23 11.63 6.02
CA PRO A 92 1.09 10.53 6.48
C PRO A 92 0.34 9.22 6.72
N VAL A 93 1.12 8.12 6.72
CA VAL A 93 0.67 6.79 7.11
C VAL A 93 1.21 6.46 8.50
N ALA A 94 0.37 5.87 9.33
CA ALA A 94 0.82 5.17 10.52
C ALA A 94 0.33 3.73 10.51
N GLY A 95 1.01 2.88 11.25
CA GLY A 95 0.62 1.50 11.46
C GLY A 95 0.59 1.15 12.94
N LEU A 96 -0.11 0.09 13.28
CA LEU A 96 -0.15 -0.48 14.61
C LEU A 96 -0.27 -2.01 14.52
N ARG A 97 0.49 -2.71 15.35
CA ARG A 97 0.31 -4.14 15.57
C ARG A 97 -0.54 -4.35 16.81
N VAL A 98 -1.63 -5.07 16.66
CA VAL A 98 -2.61 -5.35 17.70
C VAL A 98 -2.66 -6.84 17.98
N GLY A 99 -2.59 -7.20 19.23
CA GLY A 99 -2.96 -8.52 19.70
C GLY A 99 -4.16 -8.47 20.63
N ARG A 100 -4.68 -9.64 20.99
CA ARG A 100 -5.77 -9.78 21.91
C ARG A 100 -5.39 -10.81 22.99
N VAL A 101 -5.33 -10.34 24.23
CA VAL A 101 -4.97 -11.18 25.39
C VAL A 101 -6.09 -11.09 26.43
N ASN A 102 -6.62 -12.23 26.82
CA ASN A 102 -7.76 -12.30 27.78
C ASN A 102 -8.98 -11.47 27.33
N GLY A 103 -9.21 -11.36 26.03
CA GLY A 103 -10.33 -10.61 25.45
C GLY A 103 -10.08 -9.12 25.28
N GLU A 104 -8.94 -8.58 25.71
CA GLU A 104 -8.59 -7.15 25.61
C GLU A 104 -7.59 -6.89 24.47
N PHE A 105 -7.80 -5.81 23.72
CA PHE A 105 -6.86 -5.38 22.68
C PHE A 105 -5.64 -4.71 23.30
N LYS A 106 -4.47 -5.09 22.80
CA LYS A 106 -3.18 -4.53 23.20
C LYS A 106 -2.31 -4.21 22.00
N ALA A 107 -1.60 -3.08 22.08
CA ALA A 107 -0.50 -2.76 21.18
C ALA A 107 0.84 -3.12 21.85
N PHE A 108 1.88 -3.33 21.04
CA PHE A 108 3.25 -3.56 21.52
C PHE A 108 3.37 -4.75 22.50
N LEU A 109 2.82 -5.91 22.10
CA LEU A 109 2.87 -7.11 22.91
C LEU A 109 4.30 -7.60 23.12
N THR A 110 4.62 -8.00 24.34
CA THR A 110 5.84 -8.75 24.65
C THR A 110 5.79 -10.14 24.01
N PRO A 111 6.93 -10.86 23.90
CA PRO A 111 6.94 -12.23 23.37
C PRO A 111 5.98 -13.18 24.11
N GLU A 112 5.87 -13.06 25.43
CA GLU A 112 4.98 -13.85 26.28
C GLU A 112 3.50 -13.54 25.98
N GLU A 113 3.15 -12.27 25.85
CA GLU A 113 1.80 -11.85 25.50
C GLU A 113 1.43 -12.28 24.07
N ARG A 114 2.36 -12.21 23.12
CA ARG A 114 2.14 -12.72 21.75
C ARG A 114 1.84 -14.23 21.73
N ALA A 115 2.54 -15.00 22.55
CA ALA A 115 2.29 -16.43 22.64
C ALA A 115 0.87 -16.75 23.14
N GLN A 116 0.30 -15.91 24.01
CA GLN A 116 -1.04 -16.03 24.57
C GLN A 116 -2.12 -15.38 23.69
N SER A 117 -1.74 -14.53 22.76
CA SER A 117 -2.68 -13.83 21.89
C SER A 117 -3.37 -14.77 20.91
N ASP A 118 -4.67 -14.57 20.71
CA ASP A 118 -5.48 -15.23 19.70
C ASP A 118 -5.58 -14.40 18.41
N LEU A 119 -5.04 -13.18 18.40
CA LEU A 119 -5.02 -12.27 17.26
C LEU A 119 -3.62 -11.68 17.08
N ASP A 120 -3.12 -11.67 15.84
CA ASP A 120 -1.97 -10.90 15.41
C ASP A 120 -2.42 -10.08 14.19
N LEU A 121 -2.75 -8.81 14.42
CA LEU A 121 -3.33 -7.92 13.44
C LEU A 121 -2.42 -6.72 13.22
N VAL A 122 -2.01 -6.48 11.98
CA VAL A 122 -1.35 -5.24 11.58
C VAL A 122 -2.35 -4.40 10.80
N VAL A 123 -2.57 -3.19 11.27
CA VAL A 123 -3.42 -2.19 10.62
C VAL A 123 -2.55 -1.00 10.25
N ALA A 124 -2.69 -0.52 9.03
CA ALA A 124 -2.10 0.75 8.63
C ALA A 124 -3.13 1.64 7.93
N GLY A 125 -2.97 2.94 8.07
CA GLY A 125 -3.91 3.90 7.52
C GLY A 125 -3.44 5.33 7.61
N ILE A 126 -4.29 6.18 7.07
CA ILE A 126 -4.22 7.64 7.13
C ILE A 126 -5.28 8.15 8.12
N GLU A 127 -5.35 9.45 8.33
CA GLU A 127 -6.34 10.04 9.25
C GLU A 127 -7.79 9.64 8.92
N SER A 128 -8.14 9.63 7.64
CA SER A 128 -9.51 9.39 7.18
C SER A 128 -9.91 7.91 7.10
N GLY A 129 -8.96 6.97 7.18
CA GLY A 129 -9.31 5.55 7.05
C GLY A 129 -8.13 4.60 7.02
N ILE A 130 -8.47 3.31 7.02
CA ILE A 130 -7.55 2.20 6.96
C ILE A 130 -7.20 1.90 5.50
N THR A 131 -5.91 1.78 5.19
CA THR A 131 -5.41 1.50 3.84
C THR A 131 -4.84 0.08 3.71
N MET A 132 -4.49 -0.57 4.82
CA MET A 132 -3.93 -1.91 4.80
C MET A 132 -4.28 -2.66 6.08
N VAL A 133 -4.60 -3.93 5.91
CA VAL A 133 -4.82 -4.90 7.00
C VAL A 133 -4.09 -6.19 6.67
N GLU A 134 -3.44 -6.75 7.67
CA GLU A 134 -2.86 -8.10 7.63
C GLU A 134 -3.14 -8.79 8.96
N ALA A 135 -3.80 -9.94 8.93
CA ALA A 135 -4.27 -10.62 10.12
C ALA A 135 -3.89 -12.10 10.14
N GLY A 136 -3.44 -12.57 11.29
CA GLY A 136 -3.43 -13.95 11.71
C GLY A 136 -4.31 -14.12 12.94
N ALA A 137 -5.28 -15.02 12.89
CA ALA A 137 -6.23 -15.22 13.99
C ALA A 137 -6.45 -16.72 14.29
N LYS A 138 -6.70 -17.04 15.56
CA LYS A 138 -7.06 -18.37 16.03
C LYS A 138 -8.58 -18.45 16.22
N GLU A 139 -9.32 -18.56 15.10
CA GLU A 139 -10.80 -18.67 15.08
C GLU A 139 -11.52 -17.52 15.81
N VAL A 140 -10.99 -16.30 15.68
CA VAL A 140 -11.61 -15.08 16.20
C VAL A 140 -12.73 -14.65 15.27
N SER A 141 -13.87 -14.20 15.82
CA SER A 141 -15.01 -13.76 15.00
C SER A 141 -14.71 -12.48 14.22
N GLU A 142 -15.40 -12.30 13.10
CA GLU A 142 -15.27 -11.10 12.24
C GLU A 142 -15.58 -9.81 13.00
N GLU A 143 -16.56 -9.85 13.91
CA GLU A 143 -16.95 -8.70 14.75
C GLU A 143 -15.75 -8.21 15.58
N VAL A 144 -15.04 -9.14 16.23
CA VAL A 144 -13.85 -8.81 17.03
C VAL A 144 -12.72 -8.24 16.14
N ILE A 145 -12.57 -8.74 14.91
CA ILE A 145 -11.56 -8.20 13.97
C ILE A 145 -11.93 -6.77 13.57
N VAL A 146 -13.20 -6.49 13.29
CA VAL A 146 -13.69 -5.14 12.96
C VAL A 146 -13.46 -4.18 14.13
N ASP A 147 -13.78 -4.61 15.36
CA ASP A 147 -13.54 -3.82 16.58
C ASP A 147 -12.04 -3.57 16.78
N ALA A 148 -11.19 -4.57 16.57
CA ALA A 148 -9.74 -4.42 16.64
C ALA A 148 -9.20 -3.42 15.61
N MET A 149 -9.73 -3.42 14.38
CA MET A 149 -9.37 -2.46 13.33
C MET A 149 -9.79 -1.03 13.72
N ALA A 150 -11.00 -0.85 14.22
CA ALA A 150 -11.49 0.46 14.68
C ALA A 150 -10.64 0.99 15.85
N TRP A 151 -10.34 0.12 16.82
CA TRP A 151 -9.47 0.45 17.94
C TRP A 151 -8.06 0.83 17.46
N ALA A 152 -7.47 0.06 16.54
CA ALA A 152 -6.15 0.34 16.00
C ALA A 152 -6.12 1.70 15.26
N HIS A 153 -7.14 1.99 14.45
CA HIS A 153 -7.24 3.25 13.73
C HIS A 153 -7.29 4.45 14.68
N GLN A 154 -8.01 4.34 15.78
CA GLN A 154 -8.04 5.37 16.82
C GLN A 154 -6.67 5.54 17.48
N MET A 155 -6.01 4.43 17.83
CA MET A 155 -4.72 4.44 18.55
C MET A 155 -3.55 4.94 17.69
N MET A 156 -3.63 4.87 16.36
CA MET A 156 -2.57 5.39 15.48
C MET A 156 -2.66 6.89 15.19
N GLN A 157 -3.79 7.55 15.51
CA GLN A 157 -3.97 8.98 15.23
C GLN A 157 -2.88 9.90 15.82
N PRO A 158 -2.38 9.68 17.05
CA PRO A 158 -1.27 10.48 17.58
C PRO A 158 0.00 10.40 16.74
N ALA A 159 0.31 9.21 16.17
CA ALA A 159 1.48 9.04 15.31
C ALA A 159 1.30 9.77 13.96
N ILE A 160 0.09 9.84 13.43
CA ILE A 160 -0.25 10.63 12.24
C ILE A 160 -0.08 12.13 12.53
N ALA A 161 -0.62 12.60 13.66
CA ALA A 161 -0.50 14.01 14.06
C ALA A 161 0.95 14.42 14.26
N LEU A 162 1.77 13.59 14.90
CA LEU A 162 3.19 13.84 15.12
C LEU A 162 3.97 13.99 13.79
N GLN A 163 3.69 13.16 12.79
CA GLN A 163 4.31 13.27 11.47
C GLN A 163 3.93 14.58 10.77
N ARG A 164 2.67 15.01 10.87
CA ARG A 164 2.25 16.33 10.34
C ARG A 164 2.92 17.49 11.05
N GLU A 165 3.05 17.41 12.36
CA GLU A 165 3.78 18.43 13.13
C GLU A 165 5.24 18.52 12.70
N LEU A 166 5.90 17.37 12.48
CA LEU A 166 7.27 17.31 11.98
C LEU A 166 7.37 17.93 10.58
N ALA A 167 6.48 17.56 9.66
CA ALA A 167 6.46 18.12 8.31
C ALA A 167 6.23 19.64 8.31
N ALA A 168 5.34 20.13 9.17
CA ALA A 168 5.09 21.56 9.32
C ALA A 168 6.31 22.34 9.87
N LYS A 169 7.09 21.72 10.76
CA LYS A 169 8.34 22.33 11.28
C LYS A 169 9.45 22.39 10.25
N VAL A 170 9.56 21.37 9.40
CA VAL A 170 10.59 21.31 8.34
C VAL A 170 10.17 22.16 7.15
N ALA A 171 8.88 22.21 6.84
CA ALA A 171 8.27 22.93 5.72
C ALA A 171 9.02 22.65 4.39
N PRO A 172 9.09 21.39 3.92
CA PRO A 172 9.83 21.05 2.71
C PRO A 172 9.23 21.77 1.50
N ALA A 173 10.09 22.19 0.57
CA ALA A 173 9.63 22.73 -0.70
C ALA A 173 8.96 21.62 -1.52
N ALA A 174 7.79 21.90 -2.09
CA ALA A 174 7.15 20.96 -3.00
C ALA A 174 8.02 20.74 -4.24
N GLN A 175 8.15 19.49 -4.65
CA GLN A 175 8.84 19.14 -5.89
C GLN A 175 7.91 19.38 -7.08
N GLU A 176 8.46 19.91 -8.18
CA GLU A 176 7.76 19.96 -9.45
C GLU A 176 7.73 18.55 -10.07
N TYR A 177 6.56 18.15 -10.56
CA TYR A 177 6.39 16.85 -11.21
C TYR A 177 5.33 16.93 -12.31
N GLU A 178 5.47 16.03 -13.28
CA GLU A 178 4.48 15.83 -14.33
C GLU A 178 3.75 14.51 -14.10
N LEU A 179 2.45 14.52 -14.37
CA LEU A 179 1.63 13.30 -14.36
C LEU A 179 1.51 12.78 -15.79
N VAL A 180 1.90 11.55 -16.01
CA VAL A 180 1.67 10.84 -17.27
C VAL A 180 0.31 10.16 -17.16
N LEU A 181 -0.69 10.81 -17.70
CA LEU A 181 -2.07 10.33 -17.76
C LEU A 181 -2.49 10.14 -19.20
N PRO A 182 -3.48 9.29 -19.50
CA PRO A 182 -4.07 9.21 -20.82
C PRO A 182 -4.58 10.57 -21.30
N ASP A 183 -4.60 10.77 -22.61
CA ASP A 183 -5.20 11.97 -23.21
C ASP A 183 -6.63 12.17 -22.70
N GLU A 184 -7.03 13.42 -22.47
CA GLU A 184 -8.34 13.76 -21.88
C GLU A 184 -9.52 13.26 -22.73
N ALA A 185 -9.40 13.28 -24.05
CA ALA A 185 -10.43 12.78 -24.95
C ALA A 185 -10.53 11.23 -24.90
N ILE A 186 -9.39 10.55 -24.74
CA ILE A 186 -9.34 9.10 -24.54
C ILE A 186 -9.98 8.74 -23.19
N GLN A 187 -9.64 9.49 -22.13
CA GLN A 187 -10.20 9.25 -20.81
C GLN A 187 -11.71 9.49 -20.79
N GLN A 188 -12.20 10.55 -21.41
CA GLN A 188 -13.64 10.81 -21.51
C GLN A 188 -14.35 9.69 -22.28
N THR A 189 -13.78 9.22 -23.36
CA THR A 189 -14.32 8.09 -24.13
C THR A 189 -14.42 6.82 -23.27
N ALA A 190 -13.41 6.55 -22.47
CA ALA A 190 -13.41 5.41 -21.55
C ALA A 190 -14.44 5.57 -20.41
N ASP A 191 -14.54 6.76 -19.83
CA ASP A 191 -15.54 7.10 -18.80
C ASP A 191 -16.97 6.86 -19.32
N GLU A 192 -17.29 7.38 -20.50
CA GLU A 192 -18.60 7.20 -21.16
C GLU A 192 -18.88 5.73 -21.52
N TRP A 193 -17.84 4.97 -21.90
CA TRP A 193 -17.99 3.57 -22.22
C TRP A 193 -18.31 2.71 -21.00
N VAL A 194 -17.64 2.97 -19.86
CA VAL A 194 -17.79 2.19 -18.63
C VAL A 194 -19.10 2.56 -17.91
N ASP A 195 -19.55 3.81 -18.04
CA ASP A 195 -20.72 4.33 -17.30
C ASP A 195 -21.94 3.42 -17.46
N GLY A 196 -22.47 2.95 -16.33
CA GLY A 196 -23.65 2.09 -16.26
C GLY A 196 -23.46 0.64 -16.72
N LYS A 197 -22.28 0.24 -17.23
CA LYS A 197 -22.05 -1.14 -17.69
C LYS A 197 -21.67 -2.12 -16.58
N LEU A 198 -21.09 -1.63 -15.51
CA LEU A 198 -20.68 -2.46 -14.37
C LEU A 198 -21.89 -2.79 -13.48
N GLY A 199 -22.57 -1.80 -12.95
CA GLY A 199 -23.76 -1.96 -12.13
C GLY A 199 -23.66 -3.13 -11.14
N GLU A 200 -24.72 -3.95 -11.10
CA GLU A 200 -24.76 -5.15 -10.25
C GLU A 200 -23.76 -6.26 -10.64
N LYS A 201 -23.20 -6.21 -11.87
CA LYS A 201 -22.29 -7.26 -12.35
C LYS A 201 -20.99 -7.31 -11.54
N ILE A 202 -20.55 -6.18 -10.99
CA ILE A 202 -19.35 -6.10 -10.16
C ILE A 202 -19.50 -6.80 -8.81
N ARG A 203 -20.74 -7.01 -8.34
CA ARG A 203 -21.05 -7.68 -7.08
C ARG A 203 -21.01 -9.20 -7.18
N ARG A 204 -20.78 -9.74 -8.38
CA ARG A 204 -20.66 -11.19 -8.58
C ARG A 204 -19.43 -11.73 -7.86
N PRO A 205 -19.47 -13.01 -7.42
CA PRO A 205 -18.30 -13.65 -6.83
C PRO A 205 -17.18 -13.84 -7.87
N TYR A 206 -15.96 -14.05 -7.39
CA TYR A 206 -14.85 -14.51 -8.21
C TYR A 206 -15.10 -16.00 -8.60
N PRO A 207 -14.81 -16.46 -9.83
CA PRO A 207 -14.16 -15.72 -10.96
C PRO A 207 -15.12 -14.93 -11.86
N GLU A 208 -16.43 -15.13 -11.79
CA GLU A 208 -17.42 -14.54 -12.70
C GLU A 208 -17.30 -13.01 -12.84
N ARG A 209 -16.99 -12.31 -11.74
CA ARG A 209 -16.78 -10.87 -11.78
C ARG A 209 -15.65 -10.48 -12.73
N ASN A 210 -14.52 -11.21 -12.70
CA ASN A 210 -13.37 -10.92 -13.53
C ASN A 210 -13.66 -11.22 -15.01
N GLU A 211 -14.43 -12.27 -15.30
CA GLU A 211 -14.87 -12.60 -16.65
C GLU A 211 -15.68 -11.46 -17.25
N VAL A 212 -16.68 -10.96 -16.52
CA VAL A 212 -17.51 -9.82 -16.95
C VAL A 212 -16.68 -8.54 -17.18
N VAL A 213 -15.76 -8.22 -16.26
CA VAL A 213 -14.88 -7.05 -16.42
C VAL A 213 -14.00 -7.19 -17.65
N ASN A 214 -13.47 -8.38 -17.89
CA ASN A 214 -12.67 -8.66 -19.08
C ASN A 214 -13.50 -8.57 -20.38
N GLU A 215 -14.71 -9.09 -20.40
CA GLU A 215 -15.62 -8.96 -21.55
C GLU A 215 -15.88 -7.49 -21.90
N ILE A 216 -16.16 -6.64 -20.90
CA ILE A 216 -16.38 -5.20 -21.09
C ILE A 216 -15.10 -4.53 -21.62
N ARG A 217 -13.93 -4.92 -21.11
CA ARG A 217 -12.63 -4.42 -21.56
C ARG A 217 -12.34 -4.80 -23.02
N TRP A 218 -12.56 -6.06 -23.38
CA TRP A 218 -12.36 -6.53 -24.74
C TRP A 218 -13.27 -5.80 -25.74
N ALA A 219 -14.56 -5.69 -25.40
CA ALA A 219 -15.52 -4.94 -26.22
C ALA A 219 -15.14 -3.46 -26.36
N PHE A 220 -14.54 -2.86 -25.32
CA PHE A 220 -13.99 -1.51 -25.39
C PHE A 220 -12.88 -1.40 -26.42
N HIS A 221 -11.90 -2.29 -26.35
CA HIS A 221 -10.77 -2.27 -27.27
C HIS A 221 -11.21 -2.53 -28.74
N GLU A 222 -12.14 -3.45 -28.97
CA GLU A 222 -12.69 -3.70 -30.31
C GLU A 222 -13.39 -2.44 -30.85
N ALA A 223 -14.26 -1.81 -30.06
CA ALA A 223 -14.95 -0.61 -30.45
C ALA A 223 -14.01 0.57 -30.72
N MET A 224 -12.90 0.68 -29.96
CA MET A 224 -11.91 1.75 -30.16
C MET A 224 -11.09 1.49 -31.43
N ALA A 225 -10.67 0.27 -31.71
CA ALA A 225 -9.97 -0.07 -32.94
C ALA A 225 -10.85 0.24 -34.18
N GLU A 226 -12.14 -0.12 -34.13
CA GLU A 226 -13.10 0.19 -35.20
C GLU A 226 -13.31 1.70 -35.36
N LYS A 227 -13.52 2.44 -34.25
CA LYS A 227 -13.72 3.90 -34.24
C LYS A 227 -12.53 4.65 -34.84
N LEU A 228 -11.33 4.18 -34.59
CA LEU A 228 -10.08 4.77 -35.10
C LEU A 228 -9.77 4.30 -36.54
N GLY A 229 -10.41 3.26 -37.05
CA GLY A 229 -10.13 2.65 -38.35
C GLY A 229 -8.76 2.00 -38.43
N LEU A 230 -8.21 1.55 -37.31
CA LEU A 230 -6.90 0.95 -37.17
C LEU A 230 -6.98 -0.58 -37.32
N SER A 231 -5.99 -1.17 -37.98
CA SER A 231 -5.78 -2.61 -37.92
C SER A 231 -5.38 -3.08 -36.52
N ALA A 232 -5.46 -4.37 -36.25
CA ALA A 232 -5.07 -4.93 -34.94
C ALA A 232 -3.60 -4.63 -34.59
N GLU A 233 -2.71 -4.60 -35.60
CA GLU A 233 -1.29 -4.29 -35.42
C GLU A 233 -1.09 -2.81 -35.05
N GLU A 234 -1.71 -1.89 -35.80
CA GLU A 234 -1.64 -0.45 -35.52
C GLU A 234 -2.29 -0.09 -34.19
N TYR A 235 -3.41 -0.71 -33.83
CA TYR A 235 -4.06 -0.47 -32.54
C TYR A 235 -3.21 -0.99 -31.37
N SER A 236 -2.38 -2.00 -31.56
CA SER A 236 -1.50 -2.50 -30.51
C SER A 236 -0.49 -1.45 -30.01
N GLU A 237 -0.11 -0.49 -30.85
CA GLU A 237 0.83 0.58 -30.50
C GLU A 237 0.22 1.62 -29.52
N VAL A 238 -1.08 1.85 -29.59
CA VAL A 238 -1.80 2.82 -28.74
C VAL A 238 -2.63 2.15 -27.65
N ARG A 239 -2.72 0.84 -27.66
CA ARG A 239 -3.59 0.03 -26.78
C ARG A 239 -3.34 0.31 -25.29
N ASP A 240 -2.09 0.47 -24.90
CA ASP A 240 -1.72 0.63 -23.48
C ASP A 240 -2.32 1.90 -22.89
N GLU A 241 -2.39 2.99 -23.66
CA GLU A 241 -3.02 4.23 -23.24
C GLU A 241 -4.55 4.07 -23.07
N TYR A 242 -5.20 3.39 -24.00
CA TYR A 242 -6.63 3.06 -23.91
C TYR A 242 -6.93 2.12 -22.74
N ASP A 243 -6.06 1.15 -22.46
CA ASP A 243 -6.21 0.22 -21.33
C ASP A 243 -6.01 0.94 -19.97
N GLU A 244 -5.09 1.89 -19.92
CA GLU A 244 -4.90 2.74 -18.73
C GLU A 244 -6.14 3.63 -18.50
N ALA A 245 -6.68 4.27 -19.55
CA ALA A 245 -7.91 5.07 -19.47
C ALA A 245 -9.12 4.22 -19.04
N PHE A 246 -9.29 3.03 -19.61
CA PHE A 246 -10.34 2.09 -19.20
C PHE A 246 -10.20 1.71 -17.72
N THR A 247 -8.99 1.41 -17.27
CA THR A 247 -8.72 1.05 -15.87
C THR A 247 -9.04 2.20 -14.91
N LEU A 248 -8.73 3.44 -15.26
CA LEU A 248 -9.08 4.61 -14.48
C LEU A 248 -10.59 4.83 -14.43
N ALA A 249 -11.29 4.68 -15.56
CA ALA A 249 -12.76 4.76 -15.66
C ALA A 249 -13.43 3.68 -14.80
N LEU A 250 -12.93 2.43 -14.87
CA LEU A 250 -13.40 1.30 -14.07
C LEU A 250 -13.32 1.62 -12.57
N HIS A 251 -12.17 2.12 -12.10
CA HIS A 251 -11.97 2.46 -10.70
C HIS A 251 -12.87 3.62 -10.24
N LYS A 252 -13.17 4.55 -11.12
CA LYS A 252 -14.06 5.69 -10.83
C LYS A 252 -15.52 5.22 -10.69
N ASP A 253 -15.98 4.32 -11.57
CA ASP A 253 -17.35 3.80 -11.54
C ASP A 253 -17.59 2.88 -10.34
N VAL A 254 -16.59 2.06 -9.94
CA VAL A 254 -16.66 1.19 -8.74
C VAL A 254 -16.78 1.98 -7.43
N ARG A 255 -16.28 3.23 -7.39
CA ARG A 255 -16.32 4.08 -6.18
C ARG A 255 -17.61 4.91 -6.04
N ARG A 256 -18.46 4.91 -7.04
CA ARG A 256 -19.79 5.54 -7.02
C ARG A 256 -20.83 4.60 -6.39
#